data_2175b39aa1b71cbf76822b550fbe9698
#
_entry.id   2175b39aa1b71cbf76822b550fbe9698
#
_cell.length_a   1.000
_cell.length_b   1.000
_cell.length_c   1.000
_cell.angle_alpha   90.00
_cell.angle_beta   90.00
_cell.angle_gamma   90.00
#
_symmetry.space_group_name_H-M   'P 1'
#
loop_
_entity.id
_entity.type
_entity.pdbx_description
1 polymer ?
#
loop_
_entity_poly.entity_id
_entity_poly.type
_entity_poly.pdbx_seq_one_letter_code
_entity_poly.pdbx_strand_id
1 'polypeptide(L)'
;MFRIVICEDEISQREKLKEYIQKIFDENKEELEIIEFESAEDLLSDNIVLKEVDIFILDIKLNGLSGMDLAKLIRKEDDRSEIIFVTSLVEYIQEGYTVRAYRYLLKPIEYEELRKHLLNCISDIKRKKGNFVLENRDGMRRIPIKK
;
A
#
# COMPACT_ATOMS: atom_id res chain seq x y z
N MET A 1 -12.89 -5.59 4.69
CA MET A 1 -12.65 -4.21 4.22
C MET A 1 -11.14 -3.96 4.13
N PHE A 2 -10.75 -3.28 3.06
CA PHE A 2 -9.35 -2.90 2.88
C PHE A 2 -9.13 -1.47 3.34
N ARG A 3 -8.01 -1.26 4.01
CA ARG A 3 -7.62 0.07 4.43
C ARG A 3 -6.37 0.48 3.68
N ILE A 4 -6.47 1.55 2.90
CA ILE A 4 -5.39 2.06 2.07
C ILE A 4 -5.01 3.45 2.54
N VAL A 5 -3.71 3.68 2.74
CA VAL A 5 -3.19 4.98 3.10
C VAL A 5 -2.45 5.55 1.91
N ILE A 6 -2.76 6.80 1.55
CA ILE A 6 -2.10 7.51 0.46
C ILE A 6 -1.29 8.65 1.05
N CYS A 7 -0.03 8.76 0.67
CA CYS A 7 0.80 9.89 1.06
C CYS A 7 1.35 10.55 -0.20
N GLU A 8 0.83 11.73 -0.52
CA GLU A 8 1.13 12.45 -1.76
C GLU A 8 0.90 13.94 -1.49
N ASP A 9 1.91 14.77 -1.73
CA ASP A 9 1.81 16.19 -1.39
C ASP A 9 1.07 17.03 -2.43
N GLU A 10 0.99 16.60 -3.68
CA GLU A 10 0.26 17.34 -4.71
C GLU A 10 -1.20 16.94 -4.72
N ILE A 11 -2.07 17.92 -4.50
CA ILE A 11 -3.49 17.64 -4.33
C ILE A 11 -4.10 17.02 -5.59
N SER A 12 -3.71 17.48 -6.78
CA SER A 12 -4.26 16.92 -8.03
C SER A 12 -3.85 15.48 -8.22
N GLN A 13 -2.61 15.14 -7.88
CA GLN A 13 -2.12 13.77 -7.98
C GLN A 13 -2.82 12.87 -6.98
N ARG A 14 -3.03 13.38 -5.76
CA ARG A 14 -3.70 12.63 -4.70
C ARG A 14 -5.14 12.33 -5.07
N GLU A 15 -5.84 13.33 -5.62
CA GLU A 15 -7.23 13.15 -6.04
C GLU A 15 -7.34 12.13 -7.17
N LYS A 16 -6.41 12.17 -8.11
CA LYS A 16 -6.40 11.23 -9.22
C LYS A 16 -6.21 9.80 -8.72
N LEU A 17 -5.28 9.60 -7.79
CA LEU A 17 -5.07 8.29 -7.19
C LEU A 17 -6.33 7.80 -6.49
N LYS A 18 -6.95 8.69 -5.72
CA LYS A 18 -8.18 8.36 -5.02
C LYS A 18 -9.27 7.90 -5.96
N GLU A 19 -9.48 8.65 -7.04
CA GLU A 19 -10.50 8.29 -8.02
C GLU A 19 -10.24 6.93 -8.64
N TYR A 20 -9.00 6.68 -9.02
CA TYR A 20 -8.63 5.40 -9.60
C TYR A 20 -8.86 4.25 -8.64
N ILE A 21 -8.41 4.42 -7.40
CA ILE A 21 -8.54 3.36 -6.40
C ILE A 21 -10.00 3.08 -6.11
N GLN A 22 -10.79 4.13 -5.94
CA GLN A 22 -12.22 3.98 -5.65
C GLN A 22 -12.92 3.23 -6.79
N LYS A 23 -12.60 3.58 -8.02
CA LYS A 23 -13.19 2.91 -9.17
C LYS A 23 -12.82 1.43 -9.21
N ILE A 24 -11.54 1.13 -8.96
CA ILE A 24 -11.08 -0.27 -8.97
C ILE A 24 -11.83 -1.08 -7.91
N PHE A 25 -11.97 -0.55 -6.72
CA PHE A 25 -12.64 -1.27 -5.63
C PHE A 25 -14.14 -1.40 -5.89
N ASP A 26 -14.76 -0.36 -6.43
CA ASP A 26 -16.19 -0.40 -6.76
C ASP A 26 -16.48 -1.46 -7.82
N GLU A 27 -15.66 -1.50 -8.87
CA GLU A 27 -15.85 -2.46 -9.95
C GLU A 27 -15.65 -3.89 -9.51
N ASN A 28 -14.86 -4.09 -8.47
CA ASN A 28 -14.58 -5.42 -7.96
C ASN A 28 -15.34 -5.74 -6.66
N LYS A 29 -16.26 -4.86 -6.29
CA LYS A 29 -17.15 -5.07 -5.15
C LYS A 29 -16.39 -5.32 -3.85
N GLU A 30 -15.31 -4.57 -3.65
CA GLU A 30 -14.52 -4.64 -2.43
C GLU A 30 -14.78 -3.41 -1.60
N GLU A 31 -14.91 -3.61 -0.29
CA GLU A 31 -15.05 -2.51 0.64
C GLU A 31 -13.72 -1.85 0.90
N LEU A 32 -13.73 -0.52 1.01
CA LEU A 32 -12.52 0.27 1.02
C LEU A 32 -12.63 1.44 1.98
N GLU A 33 -11.57 1.68 2.72
CA GLU A 33 -11.37 2.92 3.47
C GLU A 33 -10.08 3.53 2.98
N ILE A 34 -10.12 4.80 2.54
CA ILE A 34 -8.93 5.53 2.10
C ILE A 34 -8.62 6.61 3.12
N ILE A 35 -7.38 6.66 3.57
CA ILE A 35 -6.89 7.70 4.47
C ILE A 35 -5.77 8.43 3.74
N GLU A 36 -5.84 9.77 3.70
CA GLU A 36 -4.91 10.59 2.91
C GLU A 36 -4.04 11.46 3.79
N PHE A 37 -2.79 11.61 3.37
CA PHE A 37 -1.85 12.53 4.03
C PHE A 37 -1.07 13.29 2.98
N GLU A 38 -0.78 14.56 3.27
CA GLU A 38 0.03 15.40 2.38
C GLU A 38 1.51 15.21 2.61
N SER A 39 1.92 14.72 3.77
CA SER A 39 3.32 14.60 4.12
C SER A 39 3.54 13.37 4.98
N ALA A 40 4.80 12.93 5.03
CA ALA A 40 5.17 11.82 5.89
C ALA A 40 4.99 12.21 7.36
N GLU A 41 5.30 13.47 7.69
CA GLU A 41 5.17 13.93 9.07
C GLU A 41 3.73 13.87 9.54
N ASP A 42 2.78 14.26 8.67
CA ASP A 42 1.36 14.18 9.01
C ASP A 42 0.93 12.74 9.29
N LEU A 43 1.40 11.81 8.47
CA LEU A 43 1.08 10.40 8.68
C LEU A 43 1.63 9.92 10.00
N LEU A 44 2.89 10.26 10.30
CA LEU A 44 3.54 9.76 11.50
C LEU A 44 2.97 10.36 12.77
N SER A 45 2.38 11.55 12.70
CA SER A 45 1.78 12.20 13.87
C SER A 45 0.30 11.84 14.05
N ASP A 46 -0.28 11.09 13.14
CA ASP A 46 -1.66 10.67 13.23
C ASP A 46 -1.80 9.48 14.19
N ASN A 47 -3.00 9.26 14.68
CA ASN A 47 -3.27 8.15 15.59
C ASN A 47 -3.54 6.83 14.85
N ILE A 48 -3.23 6.78 13.57
CA ILE A 48 -3.45 5.59 12.78
C ILE A 48 -2.59 4.44 13.31
N VAL A 49 -3.18 3.25 13.35
CA VAL A 49 -2.46 2.06 13.75
C VAL A 49 -1.86 1.44 12.49
N LEU A 50 -0.55 1.53 12.33
CA LEU A 50 0.11 1.11 11.10
C LEU A 50 -0.17 -0.35 10.75
N LYS A 51 -0.29 -1.19 11.77
CA LYS A 51 -0.51 -2.62 11.56
C LYS A 51 -1.89 -2.94 11.01
N GLU A 52 -2.81 -1.98 11.06
CA GLU A 52 -4.16 -2.17 10.55
C GLU A 52 -4.30 -1.70 9.10
N VAL A 53 -3.24 -1.15 8.52
CA VAL A 53 -3.25 -0.69 7.14
C VAL A 53 -2.86 -1.86 6.25
N ASP A 54 -3.64 -2.06 5.19
CA ASP A 54 -3.35 -3.14 4.25
C ASP A 54 -2.35 -2.72 3.19
N ILE A 55 -2.51 -1.51 2.67
CA ILE A 55 -1.69 -1.03 1.55
C ILE A 55 -1.33 0.43 1.79
N PHE A 56 -0.04 0.74 1.67
CA PHE A 56 0.44 2.12 1.65
C PHE A 56 0.79 2.47 0.21
N ILE A 57 0.27 3.59 -0.28
CA ILE A 57 0.64 4.12 -1.59
C ILE A 57 1.36 5.43 -1.34
N LEU A 58 2.65 5.46 -1.63
CA LEU A 58 3.53 6.54 -1.23
C LEU A 58 4.25 7.15 -2.42
N ASP A 59 4.31 8.47 -2.46
CA ASP A 59 5.29 9.13 -3.33
C ASP A 59 6.58 9.26 -2.55
N ILE A 60 7.70 9.28 -3.25
CA ILE A 60 9.00 9.42 -2.60
C ILE A 60 9.35 10.88 -2.39
N LYS A 61 9.07 11.72 -3.41
CA LYS A 61 9.40 13.13 -3.31
C LYS A 61 8.29 13.86 -2.58
N LEU A 62 8.48 14.08 -1.30
CA LEU A 62 7.55 14.79 -0.45
C LEU A 62 8.28 15.96 0.19
N ASN A 63 7.53 16.98 0.62
CA ASN A 63 8.11 18.07 1.38
C ASN A 63 8.51 17.53 2.75
N GLY A 64 9.77 17.75 3.11
CA GLY A 64 10.28 17.21 4.38
C GLY A 64 10.78 15.78 4.22
N LEU A 65 10.32 14.91 5.09
CA LEU A 65 10.73 13.50 5.08
C LEU A 65 10.29 12.85 3.78
N SER A 66 11.17 12.07 3.16
CA SER A 66 10.83 11.42 1.89
C SER A 66 9.94 10.22 2.12
N GLY A 67 9.27 9.80 1.04
CA GLY A 67 8.46 8.59 1.10
C GLY A 67 9.28 7.34 1.34
N MET A 68 10.54 7.32 0.91
CA MET A 68 11.41 6.19 1.17
C MET A 68 11.77 6.12 2.65
N ASP A 69 12.09 7.26 3.27
CA ASP A 69 12.34 7.29 4.71
C ASP A 69 11.10 6.89 5.48
N LEU A 70 9.93 7.34 5.03
CA LEU A 70 8.67 6.95 5.64
C LEU A 70 8.47 5.43 5.57
N ALA A 71 8.75 4.84 4.41
CA ALA A 71 8.62 3.40 4.24
C ALA A 71 9.52 2.63 5.21
N LYS A 72 10.74 3.12 5.41
CA LYS A 72 11.66 2.49 6.35
C LYS A 72 11.12 2.55 7.77
N LEU A 73 10.52 3.67 8.14
CA LEU A 73 9.91 3.80 9.46
C LEU A 73 8.69 2.91 9.61
N ILE A 74 7.87 2.80 8.56
CA ILE A 74 6.74 1.89 8.57
C ILE A 74 7.21 0.46 8.81
N ARG A 75 8.28 0.04 8.13
CA ARG A 75 8.78 -1.32 8.26
C ARG A 75 9.33 -1.64 9.64
N LYS A 76 9.74 -0.64 10.40
CA LYS A 76 10.16 -0.87 11.78
C LYS A 76 8.99 -1.27 12.67
N GLU A 77 7.79 -0.78 12.35
CA GLU A 77 6.60 -1.03 13.15
C GLU A 77 5.79 -2.20 12.62
N ASP A 78 5.82 -2.44 11.32
CA ASP A 78 4.98 -3.44 10.67
C ASP A 78 5.64 -3.89 9.38
N ASP A 79 5.83 -5.19 9.23
CA ASP A 79 6.41 -5.74 8.01
C ASP A 79 5.39 -6.51 7.18
N ARG A 80 4.11 -6.43 7.49
CA ARG A 80 3.07 -7.18 6.80
C ARG A 80 2.29 -6.38 5.79
N SER A 81 2.17 -5.06 5.97
CA SER A 81 1.47 -4.23 5.01
C SER A 81 2.21 -4.23 3.68
N GLU A 82 1.46 -3.97 2.60
CA GLU A 82 2.07 -3.84 1.29
C GLU A 82 2.37 -2.38 1.03
N ILE A 83 3.50 -2.12 0.37
CA ILE A 83 3.88 -0.76 0.01
C ILE A 83 4.00 -0.67 -1.50
N ILE A 84 3.28 0.29 -2.09
CA ILE A 84 3.38 0.58 -3.51
C ILE A 84 3.85 2.02 -3.64
N PHE A 85 4.98 2.22 -4.31
CA PHE A 85 5.45 3.56 -4.60
C PHE A 85 4.85 4.05 -5.91
N VAL A 86 4.38 5.30 -5.92
CA VAL A 86 3.93 5.97 -7.13
C VAL A 86 4.66 7.29 -7.18
N THR A 87 5.68 7.37 -8.02
CA THR A 87 6.63 8.49 -7.98
C THR A 87 7.21 8.75 -9.37
N SER A 88 7.76 9.94 -9.56
CA SER A 88 8.48 10.25 -10.80
C SER A 88 9.98 9.97 -10.68
N LEU A 89 10.46 9.54 -9.51
CA LEU A 89 11.89 9.34 -9.26
C LEU A 89 12.28 7.89 -9.52
N VAL A 90 13.23 7.68 -10.44
CA VAL A 90 13.68 6.32 -10.76
C VAL A 90 14.87 5.90 -9.90
N GLU A 91 15.55 6.84 -9.29
CA GLU A 91 16.83 6.55 -8.62
C GLU A 91 16.65 5.77 -7.33
N TYR A 92 15.42 5.60 -6.85
CA TYR A 92 15.16 4.88 -5.60
C TYR A 92 14.64 3.47 -5.79
N ILE A 93 14.62 2.98 -7.04
CA ILE A 93 14.06 1.65 -7.32
C ILE A 93 14.78 0.58 -6.52
N GLN A 94 16.09 0.64 -6.45
CA GLN A 94 16.89 -0.34 -5.71
C GLN A 94 16.56 -0.30 -4.23
N GLU A 95 16.41 0.90 -3.67
CA GLU A 95 16.09 1.04 -2.26
C GLU A 95 14.71 0.48 -1.93
N GLY A 96 13.80 0.45 -2.92
CA GLY A 96 12.49 -0.15 -2.73
C GLY A 96 12.56 -1.60 -2.28
N TYR A 97 13.60 -2.32 -2.71
CA TYR A 97 13.77 -3.71 -2.28
C TYR A 97 14.03 -3.81 -0.79
N THR A 98 14.73 -2.85 -0.21
CA THR A 98 15.07 -2.91 1.21
C THR A 98 13.84 -2.75 2.10
N VAL A 99 12.78 -2.09 1.60
CA VAL A 99 11.53 -1.94 2.34
C VAL A 99 10.47 -2.92 1.84
N ARG A 100 10.87 -3.86 0.99
CA ARG A 100 9.97 -4.88 0.43
C ARG A 100 8.75 -4.28 -0.23
N ALA A 101 9.00 -3.29 -1.10
CA ALA A 101 7.93 -2.68 -1.87
C ALA A 101 7.25 -3.73 -2.75
N TYR A 102 5.92 -3.72 -2.75
CA TYR A 102 5.18 -4.63 -3.62
C TYR A 102 5.38 -4.23 -5.08
N ARG A 103 5.28 -2.94 -5.37
CA ARG A 103 5.52 -2.41 -6.72
C ARG A 103 6.07 -1.01 -6.61
N TYR A 104 6.75 -0.61 -7.69
CA TYR A 104 7.32 0.72 -7.84
C TYR A 104 6.82 1.24 -9.18
N LEU A 105 5.83 2.14 -9.15
CA LEU A 105 5.16 2.62 -10.35
C LEU A 105 5.60 4.05 -10.63
N LEU A 106 5.90 4.34 -11.91
CA LEU A 106 6.39 5.66 -12.30
C LEU A 106 5.25 6.53 -12.79
N LYS A 107 5.27 7.80 -12.40
CA LYS A 107 4.32 8.78 -12.91
C LYS A 107 4.69 9.15 -14.35
N PRO A 108 3.72 9.50 -15.18
CA PRO A 108 2.28 9.58 -14.90
C PRO A 108 1.67 8.19 -14.79
N ILE A 109 0.89 7.98 -13.74
CA ILE A 109 0.28 6.66 -13.52
C ILE A 109 -0.92 6.51 -14.44
N GLU A 110 -1.03 5.36 -15.08
CA GLU A 110 -2.17 5.06 -15.92
C GLU A 110 -3.12 4.14 -15.18
N TYR A 111 -4.40 4.33 -15.42
CA TYR A 111 -5.43 3.58 -14.70
C TYR A 111 -5.24 2.07 -14.82
N GLU A 112 -5.01 1.58 -16.05
CA GLU A 112 -4.89 0.13 -16.25
C GLU A 112 -3.66 -0.45 -15.58
N GLU A 113 -2.58 0.32 -15.52
CA GLU A 113 -1.38 -0.14 -14.82
C GLU A 113 -1.65 -0.25 -13.33
N LEU A 114 -2.24 0.78 -12.74
CA LEU A 114 -2.58 0.74 -11.31
C LEU A 114 -3.57 -0.37 -11.03
N ARG A 115 -4.58 -0.51 -11.87
CA ARG A 115 -5.60 -1.53 -11.71
C ARG A 115 -4.99 -2.93 -11.66
N LYS A 116 -4.13 -3.23 -12.61
CA LYS A 116 -3.48 -4.54 -12.68
C LYS A 116 -2.72 -4.85 -11.40
N HIS A 117 -1.88 -3.92 -10.96
CA HIS A 117 -1.04 -4.17 -9.80
C HIS A 117 -1.83 -4.17 -8.51
N LEU A 118 -2.83 -3.31 -8.41
CA LEU A 118 -3.64 -3.24 -7.20
C LEU A 118 -4.51 -4.48 -7.05
N LEU A 119 -5.08 -4.98 -8.15
CA LEU A 119 -5.87 -6.21 -8.08
C LEU A 119 -5.00 -7.41 -7.70
N ASN A 120 -3.78 -7.47 -8.21
CA ASN A 120 -2.85 -8.51 -7.81
C ASN A 120 -2.54 -8.43 -6.32
N CYS A 121 -2.35 -7.21 -5.84
CA CYS A 121 -2.04 -6.98 -4.43
C CYS A 121 -3.20 -7.43 -3.53
N ILE A 122 -4.41 -7.06 -3.91
CA ILE A 122 -5.61 -7.44 -3.16
C ILE A 122 -5.74 -8.95 -3.12
N SER A 123 -5.53 -9.61 -4.25
CA SER A 123 -5.61 -11.05 -4.34
C SER A 123 -4.58 -11.72 -3.42
N ASP A 124 -3.36 -11.20 -3.40
CA ASP A 124 -2.31 -11.73 -2.55
C ASP A 124 -2.64 -11.56 -1.08
N ILE A 125 -3.19 -10.40 -0.71
CA ILE A 125 -3.59 -10.15 0.67
C ILE A 125 -4.69 -11.12 1.09
N LYS A 126 -5.69 -11.31 0.25
CA LYS A 126 -6.79 -12.23 0.55
C LYS A 126 -6.29 -13.65 0.72
N ARG A 127 -5.37 -14.08 -0.13
CA ARG A 127 -4.84 -15.43 -0.07
C ARG A 127 -4.10 -15.66 1.24
N LYS A 128 -3.31 -14.70 1.67
CA LYS A 128 -2.59 -14.80 2.95
C LYS A 128 -3.56 -14.89 4.12
N LYS A 129 -4.59 -14.07 4.12
CA LYS A 129 -5.60 -14.09 5.18
C LYS A 129 -6.37 -15.39 5.18
N GLY A 130 -6.71 -15.90 3.99
CA GLY A 130 -7.40 -17.17 3.85
C GLY A 130 -6.60 -18.32 4.42
N ASN A 131 -5.32 -18.39 4.10
CA ASN A 131 -4.44 -19.43 4.61
C ASN A 131 -4.32 -19.36 6.13
N PHE A 132 -4.21 -18.15 6.65
CA PHE A 132 -4.12 -17.95 8.10
C PHE A 132 -5.39 -18.43 8.80
N VAL A 133 -6.54 -18.10 8.24
CA VAL A 133 -7.83 -18.50 8.81
C VAL A 133 -7.96 -20.03 8.81
N LEU A 134 -7.57 -20.67 7.72
CA LEU A 134 -7.64 -22.12 7.63
C LEU A 134 -6.75 -22.78 8.67
N GLU A 135 -5.56 -22.25 8.85
CA GLU A 135 -4.63 -22.78 9.85
C GLU A 135 -5.23 -22.68 11.24
N ASN A 136 -5.80 -21.56 11.58
CA ASN A 136 -6.42 -21.36 12.89
C ASN A 136 -7.61 -22.29 13.10
N ARG A 137 -8.42 -22.45 12.07
CA ARG A 137 -9.62 -23.29 12.18
C ARG A 137 -9.27 -24.74 12.39
N ASP A 138 -8.22 -25.19 11.73
CA ASP A 138 -7.80 -26.58 11.80
C ASP A 138 -6.98 -26.89 13.04
N GLY A 139 -6.59 -25.87 13.78
CA GLY A 139 -5.81 -26.08 14.98
C GLY A 139 -4.40 -26.51 14.66
N MET A 140 -4.12 -27.79 14.92
CA MET A 140 -2.75 -28.31 14.73
C MET A 140 -2.37 -28.50 13.26
N ARG A 141 -3.33 -28.49 12.39
CA ARG A 141 -3.05 -28.71 10.99
C ARG A 141 -2.21 -27.59 10.41
N ARG A 142 -1.21 -27.98 9.64
CA ARG A 142 -0.32 -27.02 8.99
C ARG A 142 -0.73 -26.85 7.54
N ILE A 143 -1.18 -25.68 7.20
CA ILE A 143 -1.56 -25.34 5.82
C ILE A 143 -0.47 -24.48 5.25
N PRO A 144 0.20 -24.91 4.16
CA PRO A 144 1.26 -24.10 3.58
C PRO A 144 0.71 -22.75 3.09
N ILE A 145 1.44 -21.68 3.42
CA ILE A 145 1.06 -20.35 2.98
C ILE A 145 1.58 -20.15 1.56
N LYS A 146 0.69 -19.78 0.64
CA LYS A 146 1.08 -19.51 -0.74
C LYS A 146 1.34 -18.05 -0.92
N LYS A 147 2.43 -17.75 -1.59
CA LYS A 147 2.80 -16.36 -1.84
C LYS A 147 2.36 -15.92 -3.21
#